data_529b7193f65227a2ae26f6b62323dd19
#
_entry.id   529b7193f65227a2ae26f6b62323dd19
#
_cell.length_a   1.000
_cell.length_b   1.000
_cell.length_c   1.000
_cell.angle_alpha   90.00
_cell.angle_beta   90.00
_cell.angle_gamma   90.00
#
_symmetry.space_group_name_H-M   'P 1'
#
loop_
_entity.id
_entity.type
_entity.pdbx_description
1 polymer ?
#
loop_
_entity_poly.entity_id
_entity_poly.type
_entity_poly.pdbx_seq_one_letter_code
_entity_poly.pdbx_strand_id
1 'polypeptide(L)'
;FDEQLTQLATSLKQIRKISTFIMLNDYISMGKFMFIKIFYKHNLNKATLMLQDDYQRLVKKENKWGSVICQVSKIEPERKIDTFYYLYTKNNLLYTALPAVITTQYILEGKTKIGLNCLCDSLNCQSFMSDLDFYGIKYSYYEHKN
;
A
#
# COMPACT_ATOMS: atom_id res chain seq x y z
N PHE A 1 6.56 1.63 9.34
CA PHE A 1 5.16 1.51 8.91
C PHE A 1 4.19 1.95 10.00
N ASP A 2 4.39 1.52 11.25
CA ASP A 2 3.48 1.86 12.36
C ASP A 2 3.49 3.35 12.73
N GLU A 3 4.64 4.02 12.66
CA GLU A 3 4.74 5.45 12.97
C GLU A 3 3.98 6.34 11.98
N GLN A 4 4.03 6.04 10.69
CA GLN A 4 3.29 6.80 9.67
C GLN A 4 1.78 6.59 9.78
N LEU A 5 1.35 5.36 10.08
CA LEU A 5 -0.07 5.06 10.32
C LEU A 5 -0.57 5.73 11.61
N THR A 6 0.27 5.81 12.64
CA THR A 6 -0.03 6.51 13.89
C THR A 6 -0.15 8.01 13.68
N GLN A 7 0.75 8.63 12.91
CA GLN A 7 0.66 10.04 12.55
C GLN A 7 -0.59 10.36 11.73
N LEU A 8 -0.93 9.50 10.76
CA LEU A 8 -2.15 9.64 9.98
C LEU A 8 -3.40 9.52 10.85
N ALA A 9 -3.45 8.54 11.76
CA ALA A 9 -4.55 8.37 12.70
C ALA A 9 -4.69 9.56 13.67
N THR A 10 -3.57 10.19 14.05
CA THR A 10 -3.56 11.37 14.94
C THR A 10 -4.08 12.62 14.23
N SER A 11 -3.75 12.79 12.94
CA SER A 11 -4.24 13.92 12.13
C SER A 11 -5.73 13.79 11.77
N LEU A 12 -6.25 12.58 11.72
CA LEU A 12 -7.63 12.28 11.35
C LEU A 12 -8.47 11.92 12.59
N LYS A 13 -8.80 12.91 13.42
CA LYS A 13 -9.48 12.76 14.74
C LYS A 13 -10.74 11.85 14.75
N GLN A 14 -11.33 11.57 13.59
CA GLN A 14 -12.54 10.74 13.47
C GLN A 14 -12.24 9.28 13.11
N ILE A 15 -11.00 8.94 12.77
CA ILE A 15 -10.62 7.59 12.36
C ILE A 15 -10.02 6.86 13.56
N ARG A 16 -10.67 5.78 13.99
CA ARG A 16 -10.19 4.95 15.12
C ARG A 16 -9.24 3.85 14.70
N LYS A 17 -9.33 3.37 13.46
CA LYS A 17 -8.49 2.27 13.00
C LYS A 17 -8.23 2.38 11.50
N ILE A 18 -6.97 2.24 11.13
CA ILE A 18 -6.52 2.07 9.75
C ILE A 18 -5.79 0.73 9.69
N SER A 19 -6.12 -0.11 8.72
CA SER A 19 -5.42 -1.36 8.47
C SER A 19 -5.06 -1.44 7.00
N THR A 20 -3.81 -1.77 6.71
CA THR A 20 -3.33 -1.96 5.34
C THR A 20 -3.02 -3.44 5.14
N PHE A 21 -3.52 -4.00 4.05
CA PHE A 21 -3.31 -5.40 3.70
C PHE A 21 -2.58 -5.49 2.37
N ILE A 22 -1.58 -6.36 2.31
CA ILE A 22 -0.90 -6.71 1.07
C ILE A 22 -1.37 -8.10 0.69
N MET A 23 -2.04 -8.22 -0.46
CA MET A 23 -2.44 -9.51 -1.01
C MET A 23 -1.31 -10.08 -1.87
N LEU A 24 -0.87 -11.28 -1.52
CA LEU A 24 0.01 -12.10 -2.35
C LEU A 24 -0.87 -13.07 -3.16
N ASN A 25 -0.88 -12.92 -4.47
CA ASN A 25 -1.66 -13.78 -5.38
C ASN A 25 -0.93 -15.09 -5.69
N ASP A 26 -0.23 -15.65 -4.73
CA ASP A 26 0.50 -16.90 -4.91
C ASP A 26 0.56 -17.68 -3.60
N TYR A 27 -0.17 -18.80 -3.57
CA TYR A 27 -0.24 -19.66 -2.39
C TYR A 27 1.11 -20.22 -1.98
N ILE A 28 2.03 -20.45 -2.94
CA ILE A 28 3.37 -20.97 -2.67
C ILE A 28 4.19 -19.90 -1.94
N SER A 29 4.15 -18.65 -2.41
CA SER A 29 4.82 -17.52 -1.72
C SER A 29 4.25 -17.31 -0.33
N MET A 30 2.93 -17.41 -0.17
CA MET A 30 2.29 -17.29 1.13
C MET A 30 2.74 -18.39 2.09
N GLY A 31 2.80 -19.64 1.62
CA GLY A 31 3.33 -20.77 2.39
C GLY A 31 4.80 -20.58 2.78
N LYS A 32 5.64 -20.08 1.87
CA LYS A 32 7.05 -19.76 2.16
C LYS A 32 7.19 -18.66 3.19
N PHE A 33 6.39 -17.58 3.11
CA PHE A 33 6.40 -16.53 4.13
C PHE A 33 6.04 -17.07 5.51
N MET A 34 5.01 -17.91 5.61
CA MET A 34 4.63 -18.55 6.87
C MET A 34 5.74 -19.45 7.40
N PHE A 35 6.36 -20.25 6.53
CA PHE A 35 7.48 -21.13 6.87
C PHE A 35 8.70 -20.33 7.37
N ILE A 36 9.07 -19.24 6.69
CA ILE A 36 10.15 -18.35 7.09
C ILE A 36 9.86 -17.75 8.47
N LYS A 37 8.62 -17.28 8.71
CA LYS A 37 8.21 -16.69 9.97
C LYS A 37 8.35 -17.67 11.15
N ILE A 38 8.07 -18.94 10.92
CA ILE A 38 8.12 -19.99 11.97
C ILE A 38 9.56 -20.49 12.19
N PHE A 39 10.25 -20.84 11.12
CA PHE A 39 11.51 -21.59 11.21
C PHE A 39 12.77 -20.74 11.04
N TYR A 40 12.69 -19.63 10.34
CA TYR A 40 13.86 -18.79 9.99
C TYR A 40 13.78 -17.36 10.53
N LYS A 41 12.92 -17.12 11.52
CA LYS A 41 12.74 -15.80 12.17
C LYS A 41 14.08 -15.15 12.59
N HIS A 42 15.05 -15.93 13.02
CA HIS A 42 16.36 -15.46 13.48
C HIS A 42 17.50 -15.72 12.48
N ASN A 43 17.21 -16.25 11.31
CA ASN A 43 18.23 -16.54 10.29
C ASN A 43 17.93 -15.77 9.00
N LEU A 44 18.29 -14.49 9.00
CA LEU A 44 18.02 -13.57 7.90
C LEU A 44 18.65 -14.03 6.58
N ASN A 45 19.83 -14.63 6.60
CA ASN A 45 20.50 -15.09 5.38
C ASN A 45 19.70 -16.17 4.67
N LYS A 46 19.23 -17.19 5.42
CA LYS A 46 18.39 -18.24 4.83
C LYS A 46 17.02 -17.72 4.39
N ALA A 47 16.42 -16.84 5.17
CA ALA A 47 15.17 -16.19 4.79
C ALA A 47 15.32 -15.40 3.48
N THR A 48 16.41 -14.65 3.32
CA THR A 48 16.70 -13.85 2.11
C THR A 48 16.88 -14.77 0.89
N LEU A 49 17.64 -15.86 1.00
CA LEU A 49 17.82 -16.81 -0.11
C LEU A 49 16.48 -17.42 -0.56
N MET A 50 15.65 -17.84 0.39
CA MET A 50 14.32 -18.40 0.06
C MET A 50 13.41 -17.38 -0.62
N LEU A 51 13.46 -16.11 -0.21
CA LEU A 51 12.69 -15.02 -0.82
C LEU A 51 13.25 -14.66 -2.20
N GLN A 52 14.55 -14.71 -2.39
CA GLN A 52 15.20 -14.46 -3.69
C GLN A 52 14.79 -15.51 -4.72
N ASP A 53 14.82 -16.79 -4.36
CA ASP A 53 14.36 -17.89 -5.24
C ASP A 53 12.88 -17.72 -5.60
N ASP A 54 12.07 -17.34 -4.62
CA ASP A 54 10.65 -17.10 -4.85
C ASP A 54 10.41 -15.90 -5.76
N TYR A 55 11.15 -14.82 -5.57
CA TYR A 55 11.12 -13.66 -6.46
C TYR A 55 11.48 -14.05 -7.90
N GLN A 56 12.55 -14.82 -8.12
CA GLN A 56 12.94 -15.30 -9.44
C GLN A 56 11.84 -16.14 -10.10
N ARG A 57 11.14 -16.95 -9.32
CA ARG A 57 9.98 -17.73 -9.78
C ARG A 57 8.81 -16.83 -10.18
N LEU A 58 8.51 -15.85 -9.37
CA LEU A 58 7.39 -14.90 -9.62
C LEU A 58 7.66 -14.02 -10.83
N VAL A 59 8.89 -13.57 -11.02
CA VAL A 59 9.29 -12.76 -12.18
C VAL A 59 9.05 -13.47 -13.51
N LYS A 60 9.13 -14.79 -13.54
CA LYS A 60 8.89 -15.61 -14.74
C LYS A 60 7.40 -15.85 -15.05
N LYS A 61 6.49 -15.55 -14.11
CA LYS A 61 5.04 -15.72 -14.34
C LYS A 61 4.51 -14.59 -15.24
N GLU A 62 3.70 -14.94 -16.23
CA GLU A 62 3.09 -13.98 -17.16
C GLU A 62 2.05 -13.06 -16.52
N ASN A 63 1.30 -13.56 -15.54
CA ASN A 63 0.26 -12.79 -14.84
C ASN A 63 0.82 -12.12 -13.57
N LYS A 64 1.47 -10.98 -13.75
CA LYS A 64 2.04 -10.17 -12.67
C LYS A 64 1.05 -9.06 -12.30
N TRP A 65 0.16 -9.32 -11.38
CA TRP A 65 -0.64 -8.25 -10.80
C TRP A 65 -0.44 -8.21 -9.29
N GLY A 66 -0.61 -7.04 -8.75
CA GLY A 66 -0.59 -6.83 -7.32
C GLY A 66 -1.70 -5.87 -6.89
N SER A 67 -2.11 -5.98 -5.66
CA SER A 67 -3.06 -5.05 -5.05
C SER A 67 -2.62 -4.66 -3.66
N VAL A 68 -2.95 -3.41 -3.29
CA VAL A 68 -2.84 -2.90 -1.93
C VAL A 68 -4.26 -2.56 -1.48
N ILE A 69 -4.64 -3.03 -0.32
CA ILE A 69 -5.96 -2.78 0.26
C ILE A 69 -5.76 -1.99 1.55
N CYS A 70 -6.44 -0.87 1.67
CA CYS A 70 -6.50 -0.07 2.89
C CYS A 70 -7.94 -0.10 3.41
N GLN A 71 -8.13 -0.55 4.65
CA GLN A 71 -9.41 -0.50 5.34
C GLN A 71 -9.41 0.66 6.31
N VAL A 72 -10.43 1.51 6.20
CA VAL A 72 -10.71 2.61 7.12
C VAL A 72 -12.03 2.35 7.80
N SER A 73 -12.03 2.27 9.13
CA SER A 73 -13.24 2.05 9.94
C SER A 73 -13.64 3.35 10.64
N LYS A 74 -14.82 3.84 10.34
CA LYS A 74 -15.47 4.95 11.04
C LYS A 74 -16.57 4.40 11.93
N ILE A 75 -16.60 4.80 13.20
CA ILE A 75 -17.63 4.42 14.16
C ILE A 75 -18.50 5.65 14.42
N GLU A 76 -19.74 5.59 13.98
CA GLU A 76 -20.79 6.54 14.30
C GLU A 76 -21.66 6.01 15.46
N PRO A 77 -22.46 6.83 16.15
CA PRO A 77 -23.23 6.40 17.33
C PRO A 77 -24.14 5.19 17.08
N GLU A 78 -24.70 5.07 15.87
CA GLU A 78 -25.69 4.04 15.53
C GLU A 78 -25.19 3.01 14.52
N ARG A 79 -23.98 3.20 13.95
CA ARG A 79 -23.46 2.32 12.90
C ARG A 79 -21.95 2.34 12.78
N LYS A 80 -21.41 1.25 12.27
CA LYS A 80 -20.02 1.15 11.83
C LYS A 80 -19.96 1.18 10.31
N ILE A 81 -19.10 2.04 9.77
CA ILE A 81 -18.84 2.14 8.33
C ILE A 81 -17.41 1.69 8.09
N ASP A 82 -17.24 0.64 7.32
CA ASP A 82 -15.94 0.17 6.87
C ASP A 82 -15.77 0.53 5.38
N THR A 83 -14.78 1.37 5.07
CA THR A 83 -14.43 1.74 3.70
C THR A 83 -13.16 1.03 3.30
N PHE A 84 -13.21 0.31 2.20
CA PHE A 84 -12.07 -0.41 1.62
C PHE A 84 -11.61 0.33 0.37
N TYR A 85 -10.36 0.74 0.36
CA TYR A 85 -9.68 1.32 -0.79
C TYR A 85 -8.77 0.29 -1.42
N TYR A 86 -8.90 0.11 -2.71
CA TYR A 86 -8.14 -0.86 -3.50
C TYR A 86 -7.26 -0.12 -4.50
N LEU A 87 -5.96 -0.39 -4.45
CA LEU A 87 -5.03 -0.03 -5.51
C LEU A 87 -4.60 -1.31 -6.21
N TYR A 88 -4.63 -1.35 -7.52
CA TYR A 88 -4.20 -2.52 -8.29
C TYR A 88 -3.45 -2.14 -9.56
N THR A 89 -2.46 -2.94 -9.92
CA THR A 89 -1.67 -2.80 -11.14
C THR A 89 -1.16 -4.15 -11.63
N LYS A 90 -0.90 -4.25 -12.92
CA LYS A 90 -0.24 -5.40 -13.54
C LYS A 90 1.28 -5.41 -13.33
N ASN A 91 1.85 -4.31 -12.87
CA ASN A 91 3.29 -4.17 -12.63
C ASN A 91 3.57 -3.75 -11.19
N ASN A 92 4.01 -4.70 -10.37
CA ASN A 92 4.27 -4.47 -8.95
C ASN A 92 5.34 -3.41 -8.66
N LEU A 93 6.27 -3.17 -9.58
CA LEU A 93 7.28 -2.13 -9.42
C LEU A 93 6.68 -0.73 -9.45
N LEU A 94 5.53 -0.55 -10.09
CA LEU A 94 4.84 0.74 -10.13
C LEU A 94 4.41 1.21 -8.76
N TYR A 95 4.01 0.32 -7.85
CA TYR A 95 3.64 0.72 -6.49
C TYR A 95 4.76 1.40 -5.73
N THR A 96 6.01 1.00 -5.99
CA THR A 96 7.17 1.54 -5.28
C THR A 96 7.72 2.78 -5.97
N ALA A 97 7.85 2.74 -7.29
CA ALA A 97 8.54 3.79 -8.05
C ALA A 97 7.63 4.97 -8.39
N LEU A 98 6.41 4.69 -8.87
CA LEU A 98 5.54 5.71 -9.44
C LEU A 98 5.10 6.79 -8.42
N PRO A 99 4.69 6.46 -7.20
CA PRO A 99 4.37 7.49 -6.21
C PRO A 99 5.52 8.45 -5.93
N ALA A 100 6.74 7.91 -5.86
CA ALA A 100 7.94 8.73 -5.64
C ALA A 100 8.23 9.64 -6.84
N VAL A 101 8.10 9.14 -8.06
CA VAL A 101 8.31 9.92 -9.29
C VAL A 101 7.29 11.06 -9.40
N ILE A 102 6.00 10.78 -9.21
CA ILE A 102 4.93 11.80 -9.27
C ILE A 102 5.15 12.84 -8.17
N THR A 103 5.48 12.42 -6.95
CA THR A 103 5.77 13.35 -5.85
C THR A 103 6.95 14.25 -6.19
N THR A 104 8.03 13.70 -6.73
CA THR A 104 9.20 14.48 -7.16
C THR A 104 8.82 15.49 -8.24
N GLN A 105 8.03 15.08 -9.21
CA GLN A 105 7.53 15.98 -10.25
C GLN A 105 6.72 17.13 -9.64
N TYR A 106 5.81 16.85 -8.71
CA TYR A 106 5.01 17.88 -8.03
C TYR A 106 5.87 18.86 -7.23
N ILE A 107 6.94 18.37 -6.60
CA ILE A 107 7.91 19.23 -5.91
C ILE A 107 8.59 20.18 -6.91
N LEU A 108 9.06 19.65 -8.03
CA LEU A 108 9.75 20.44 -9.06
C LEU A 108 8.82 21.48 -9.70
N GLU A 109 7.54 21.16 -9.83
CA GLU A 109 6.50 22.04 -10.38
C GLU A 109 5.94 23.04 -9.34
N GLY A 110 6.43 23.02 -8.10
CA GLY A 110 5.95 23.89 -7.02
C GLY A 110 4.51 23.62 -6.58
N LYS A 111 3.99 22.42 -6.85
CA LYS A 111 2.62 21.98 -6.49
C LYS A 111 2.52 21.42 -5.07
N THR A 112 3.61 21.41 -4.33
CA THR A 112 3.66 20.92 -2.95
C THR A 112 3.87 22.06 -1.96
N LYS A 113 3.47 21.84 -0.70
CA LYS A 113 3.83 22.77 0.39
C LYS A 113 5.32 22.72 0.68
N ILE A 114 5.92 23.88 0.91
CA ILE A 114 7.34 23.99 1.27
C ILE A 114 7.55 23.50 2.71
N GLY A 115 8.61 22.76 2.94
CA GLY A 115 9.03 22.27 4.26
C GLY A 115 8.88 20.77 4.43
N LEU A 116 9.13 20.29 5.65
CA LEU A 116 8.94 18.89 6.02
C LEU A 116 7.47 18.62 6.32
N ASN A 117 6.77 18.03 5.38
CA ASN A 117 5.34 17.73 5.47
C ASN A 117 5.06 16.26 5.21
N CYS A 118 3.96 15.74 5.77
CA CYS A 118 3.42 14.45 5.33
C CYS A 118 2.92 14.54 3.88
N LEU A 119 3.01 13.45 3.14
CA LEU A 119 2.57 13.38 1.74
C LEU A 119 1.09 13.78 1.58
N CYS A 120 0.24 13.31 2.50
CA CYS A 120 -1.19 13.62 2.52
C CYS A 120 -1.51 15.11 2.74
N ASP A 121 -0.63 15.85 3.42
CA ASP A 121 -0.80 17.27 3.70
C ASP A 121 -0.22 18.16 2.60
N SER A 122 0.69 17.61 1.80
CA SER A 122 1.48 18.31 0.79
C SER A 122 0.89 18.22 -0.60
N LEU A 123 0.11 17.17 -0.88
CA LEU A 123 -0.40 16.88 -2.21
C LEU A 123 -1.92 17.04 -2.27
N ASN A 124 -2.42 17.46 -3.43
CA ASN A 124 -3.82 17.29 -3.75
C ASN A 124 -4.09 15.80 -4.03
N CYS A 125 -4.81 15.15 -3.13
CA CYS A 125 -5.07 13.71 -3.19
C CYS A 125 -5.77 13.30 -4.49
N GLN A 126 -6.74 14.08 -4.96
CA GLN A 126 -7.49 13.77 -6.17
C GLN A 126 -6.61 13.81 -7.43
N SER A 127 -5.79 14.85 -7.57
CA SER A 127 -4.84 14.96 -8.67
C SER A 127 -3.82 13.82 -8.64
N PHE A 128 -3.27 13.53 -7.45
CA PHE A 128 -2.31 12.46 -7.27
C PHE A 128 -2.88 11.08 -7.64
N MET A 129 -4.12 10.78 -7.22
CA MET A 129 -4.79 9.53 -7.57
C MET A 129 -5.11 9.45 -9.06
N SER A 130 -5.46 10.57 -9.70
CA SER A 130 -5.66 10.64 -11.14
C SER A 130 -4.38 10.35 -11.92
N ASP A 131 -3.25 10.89 -11.47
CA ASP A 131 -1.95 10.62 -12.11
C ASP A 131 -1.51 9.17 -11.91
N LEU A 132 -1.73 8.59 -10.73
CA LEU A 132 -1.49 7.15 -10.51
C LEU A 132 -2.31 6.29 -11.47
N ASP A 133 -3.60 6.63 -11.67
CA ASP A 133 -4.50 5.91 -12.59
C ASP A 133 -4.03 6.04 -14.04
N PHE A 134 -3.62 7.23 -14.45
CA PHE A 134 -3.08 7.50 -15.78
C PHE A 134 -1.85 6.63 -16.10
N TYR A 135 -0.95 6.45 -15.12
CA TYR A 135 0.25 5.63 -15.26
C TYR A 135 0.04 4.14 -14.96
N GLY A 136 -1.19 3.69 -14.73
CA GLY A 136 -1.54 2.27 -14.67
C GLY A 136 -1.67 1.67 -13.26
N ILE A 137 -1.72 2.50 -12.21
CA ILE A 137 -2.18 2.08 -10.89
C ILE A 137 -3.65 2.47 -10.78
N LYS A 138 -4.52 1.50 -10.98
CA LYS A 138 -5.97 1.70 -10.87
C LYS A 138 -6.40 1.73 -9.42
N TYR A 139 -7.43 2.52 -9.10
CA TYR A 139 -8.00 2.54 -7.77
C TYR A 139 -9.52 2.36 -7.81
N SER A 140 -10.06 1.80 -6.73
CA SER A 140 -11.49 1.72 -6.46
C SER A 140 -11.74 1.75 -4.97
N TYR A 141 -12.96 2.02 -4.56
CA TYR A 141 -13.35 1.91 -3.16
C TYR A 141 -14.73 1.29 -3.02
N TYR A 142 -14.95 0.68 -1.86
CA TYR A 142 -16.22 0.08 -1.50
C TYR A 142 -16.54 0.41 -0.03
N GLU A 143 -17.78 0.80 0.25
CA GLU A 143 -18.28 1.06 1.60
C GLU A 143 -19.19 -0.07 2.07
N HIS A 144 -18.92 -0.59 3.25
CA HIS A 144 -19.76 -1.54 3.95
C HIS A 144 -20.33 -0.89 5.21
N LYS A 145 -21.64 -0.82 5.30
CA LYS A 145 -22.39 -0.24 6.43
C LYS A 145 -22.98 -1.38 7.25
N ASN A 146 -22.53 -1.52 8.50
CA ASN A 146 -23.05 -2.47 9.49
C ASN A 146 -23.92 -1.75 10.51
#